data_cd7ffec595d6f8563582bc01799f120a
#
_entry.id   cd7ffec595d6f8563582bc01799f120a
#
_cell.length_a   1.000
_cell.length_b   1.000
_cell.length_c   1.000
_cell.angle_alpha   90.00
_cell.angle_beta   90.00
_cell.angle_gamma   90.00
#
_symmetry.space_group_name_H-M   'P 1'
#
loop_
_entity.id
_entity.type
_entity.pdbx_description
1 polymer ?
#
loop_
_entity_poly.entity_id
_entity_poly.type
_entity_poly.pdbx_seq_one_letter_code
_entity_poly.pdbx_strand_id
1 'polypeptide(L)'
;MVLGRFWIHWCEKCNVPLISDRCSVHGKDGVFKIELTPPGDVRFAFKRDIELIVEVFKKHYGVDISEVLEGKIVLLNKVPSEDDAYEIIFDGFIFGLIIFDPIRLEWRPALKVEGAKLLWERYGKNMKKWVIIDRGAVEPVKNGANVLPVGIIEAEESIRRNDEVIVVSEDGEVIGVGIAKKDYNGLVSRERGTGVKMKRKAQGSGKRVPGKKASIEDVIRANRISLEEKVEEAKDFMKRIAEKYKLPIAVAYSGGKDSLAVLGLALETFDSFAVFFNNTGIEFPETLENVEEIRRELEPRGVRFIIADAGDAFWRAINVFSPPGMDYRWCCKVTKLGPITLAIDKHFPQGVLMFVGQRKFESFKRYKQGRVWRNIWVPNEIGAAPIFHWTALEVWLYIFSRGLKYNRLYERGIDRIGCFLCPSQSLAEIEKLKREKPELWGKWAKELEKWRKRLNLPEEWIRYGFWRWRRLGKREKVLARQLGIELPEERKWEPIKFEIEERDGKYLVKISTKINLKRIREVAPILGKVEEGEGYLKAGENVFSEKDNIIISPTLDEAYASFFLIRRAYECVGCGVCVTKCPERAISIDERRRKIVVDPEKCTHCRECMEVCPLVVIKGVEIGSQL
;
A
#
# COMPACT_ATOMS: atom_id res chain seq x y z
N MET A 1 -5.05 20.15 -4.77
CA MET A 1 -4.93 19.79 -6.19
C MET A 1 -6.28 19.25 -6.61
N VAL A 2 -6.97 19.91 -7.51
CA VAL A 2 -8.18 19.36 -8.11
C VAL A 2 -7.68 18.30 -9.10
N LEU A 3 -7.78 17.02 -8.74
CA LEU A 3 -7.65 15.95 -9.70
C LEU A 3 -8.75 16.19 -10.75
N GLY A 4 -8.38 16.19 -12.05
CA GLY A 4 -9.36 16.38 -13.12
C GLY A 4 -10.48 15.34 -13.06
N ARG A 5 -11.46 15.46 -13.92
CA ARG A 5 -12.52 14.47 -14.04
C ARG A 5 -11.94 13.17 -14.61
N PHE A 6 -12.33 12.03 -14.05
CA PHE A 6 -11.96 10.70 -14.51
C PHE A 6 -13.20 10.00 -15.03
N TRP A 7 -13.07 9.27 -16.13
CA TRP A 7 -14.14 8.48 -16.66
C TRP A 7 -13.65 7.17 -17.26
N ILE A 8 -14.51 6.17 -17.22
CA ILE A 8 -14.39 4.95 -17.98
C ILE A 8 -15.41 4.99 -19.12
N HIS A 9 -15.07 4.45 -20.25
CA HIS A 9 -16.01 4.27 -21.34
C HIS A 9 -16.73 2.92 -21.22
N TRP A 10 -17.94 2.83 -21.75
CA TRP A 10 -18.73 1.62 -21.74
C TRP A 10 -19.36 1.41 -23.12
N CYS A 11 -19.28 0.18 -23.66
CA CYS A 11 -19.98 -0.19 -24.89
C CYS A 11 -21.36 -0.76 -24.54
N GLU A 12 -22.42 -0.05 -24.89
CA GLU A 12 -23.80 -0.50 -24.66
C GLU A 12 -24.11 -1.82 -25.39
N LYS A 13 -23.61 -1.97 -26.63
CA LYS A 13 -23.85 -3.15 -27.47
C LYS A 13 -23.17 -4.42 -26.94
N CYS A 14 -21.98 -4.32 -26.38
CA CYS A 14 -21.26 -5.44 -25.76
C CYS A 14 -21.60 -5.60 -24.28
N ASN A 15 -22.09 -4.54 -23.64
CA ASN A 15 -22.25 -4.41 -22.19
C ASN A 15 -20.93 -4.61 -21.42
N VAL A 16 -19.83 -3.98 -21.88
CA VAL A 16 -18.50 -4.12 -21.29
C VAL A 16 -17.76 -2.79 -21.16
N PRO A 17 -16.83 -2.68 -20.20
CA PRO A 17 -15.96 -1.51 -20.05
C PRO A 17 -14.96 -1.41 -21.20
N LEU A 18 -14.60 -0.17 -21.54
CA LEU A 18 -13.61 0.15 -22.56
C LEU A 18 -12.49 1.03 -21.97
N ILE A 19 -11.26 0.75 -22.40
CA ILE A 19 -10.06 1.54 -22.04
C ILE A 19 -9.86 2.79 -22.91
N SER A 20 -10.70 2.96 -23.93
CA SER A 20 -10.71 4.11 -24.85
C SER A 20 -12.14 4.50 -25.23
N ASP A 21 -12.30 5.55 -26.04
CA ASP A 21 -13.58 6.04 -26.54
C ASP A 21 -14.14 5.23 -27.73
N ARG A 22 -13.56 4.04 -27.99
CA ARG A 22 -14.00 3.15 -29.09
C ARG A 22 -14.00 1.67 -28.67
N CYS A 23 -14.97 0.96 -29.15
CA CYS A 23 -15.05 -0.50 -29.08
C CYS A 23 -14.40 -1.12 -30.32
N SER A 24 -13.56 -2.12 -30.17
CA SER A 24 -12.94 -2.82 -31.32
C SER A 24 -13.95 -3.53 -32.24
N VAL A 25 -15.18 -3.78 -31.75
CA VAL A 25 -16.24 -4.45 -32.50
C VAL A 25 -17.23 -3.46 -33.13
N HIS A 26 -17.57 -2.38 -32.38
CA HIS A 26 -18.66 -1.47 -32.78
C HIS A 26 -18.18 -0.02 -33.07
N GLY A 27 -16.88 0.23 -33.03
CA GLY A 27 -16.36 1.58 -33.17
C GLY A 27 -16.81 2.48 -32.02
N LYS A 28 -17.32 3.66 -32.35
CA LYS A 28 -17.85 4.63 -31.37
C LYS A 28 -19.36 4.50 -31.15
N ASP A 29 -20.03 3.64 -31.90
CA ASP A 29 -21.49 3.46 -31.83
C ASP A 29 -21.90 2.75 -30.54
N GLY A 30 -22.78 3.39 -29.77
CA GLY A 30 -23.21 2.94 -28.45
C GLY A 30 -22.15 3.03 -27.36
N VAL A 31 -21.11 3.86 -27.54
CA VAL A 31 -20.09 4.12 -26.50
C VAL A 31 -20.48 5.38 -25.71
N PHE A 32 -20.51 5.26 -24.39
CA PHE A 32 -20.76 6.37 -23.49
C PHE A 32 -19.78 6.39 -22.31
N LYS A 33 -19.79 7.49 -21.54
CA LYS A 33 -18.88 7.73 -20.42
C LYS A 33 -19.58 7.52 -19.10
N ILE A 34 -18.85 6.96 -18.14
CA ILE A 34 -19.21 6.88 -16.73
C ILE A 34 -18.19 7.71 -15.97
N GLU A 35 -18.64 8.80 -15.31
CA GLU A 35 -17.77 9.62 -14.49
C GLU A 35 -17.46 8.91 -13.17
N LEU A 36 -16.18 8.79 -12.85
CA LEU A 36 -15.66 8.07 -11.69
C LEU A 36 -15.18 9.03 -10.62
N THR A 37 -15.30 8.63 -9.36
CA THR A 37 -14.59 9.31 -8.28
C THR A 37 -13.07 9.10 -8.45
N PRO A 38 -12.25 10.18 -8.42
CA PRO A 38 -10.80 10.05 -8.52
C PRO A 38 -10.21 9.09 -7.47
N PRO A 39 -9.13 8.36 -7.79
CA PRO A 39 -8.24 8.49 -8.97
C PRO A 39 -8.72 7.76 -10.23
N GLY A 40 -9.84 7.05 -10.22
CA GLY A 40 -10.38 6.37 -11.38
C GLY A 40 -9.55 5.16 -11.85
N ASP A 41 -8.81 4.52 -10.96
CA ASP A 41 -7.98 3.34 -11.23
C ASP A 41 -8.77 2.05 -11.03
N VAL A 42 -9.73 1.80 -11.90
CA VAL A 42 -10.66 0.67 -11.81
C VAL A 42 -9.98 -0.67 -12.08
N ARG A 43 -10.46 -1.72 -11.42
CA ARG A 43 -10.08 -3.11 -11.65
C ARG A 43 -11.29 -4.03 -11.74
N PHE A 44 -11.11 -5.23 -12.26
CA PHE A 44 -12.12 -6.27 -12.16
C PHE A 44 -12.34 -6.69 -10.70
N ALA A 45 -13.60 -6.99 -10.38
CA ALA A 45 -13.94 -7.68 -9.15
C ALA A 45 -13.67 -9.18 -9.34
N PHE A 46 -12.89 -9.77 -8.44
CA PHE A 46 -12.67 -11.22 -8.37
C PHE A 46 -13.76 -11.89 -7.54
N LYS A 47 -13.78 -13.23 -7.55
CA LYS A 47 -14.79 -14.02 -6.85
C LYS A 47 -15.00 -13.56 -5.39
N ARG A 48 -13.90 -13.37 -4.63
CA ARG A 48 -14.01 -12.94 -3.24
C ARG A 48 -14.53 -11.51 -3.06
N ASP A 49 -14.29 -10.63 -4.03
CA ASP A 49 -14.88 -9.29 -4.03
C ASP A 49 -16.41 -9.35 -4.22
N ILE A 50 -16.88 -10.19 -5.17
CA ILE A 50 -18.31 -10.41 -5.40
C ILE A 50 -18.98 -10.99 -4.15
N GLU A 51 -18.38 -12.01 -3.52
CA GLU A 51 -18.88 -12.58 -2.27
C GLU A 51 -18.99 -11.53 -1.17
N LEU A 52 -17.96 -10.68 -1.00
CA LEU A 52 -17.97 -9.58 -0.04
C LEU A 52 -19.12 -8.60 -0.32
N ILE A 53 -19.32 -8.20 -1.58
CA ILE A 53 -20.41 -7.30 -1.97
C ILE A 53 -21.76 -7.93 -1.58
N VAL A 54 -21.98 -9.19 -1.92
CA VAL A 54 -23.23 -9.92 -1.60
C VAL A 54 -23.43 -10.00 -0.08
N GLU A 55 -22.38 -10.38 0.68
CA GLU A 55 -22.43 -10.44 2.15
C GLU A 55 -22.83 -9.08 2.78
N VAL A 56 -22.24 -7.98 2.30
CA VAL A 56 -22.48 -6.63 2.81
C VAL A 56 -23.91 -6.17 2.54
N PHE A 57 -24.40 -6.40 1.33
CA PHE A 57 -25.77 -6.04 0.95
C PHE A 57 -26.82 -6.91 1.65
N LYS A 58 -26.58 -8.21 1.76
CA LYS A 58 -27.44 -9.15 2.51
C LYS A 58 -27.53 -8.78 3.99
N LYS A 59 -26.41 -8.44 4.62
CA LYS A 59 -26.40 -8.00 6.02
C LYS A 59 -27.22 -6.74 6.24
N HIS A 60 -27.14 -5.75 5.35
CA HIS A 60 -27.78 -4.45 5.49
C HIS A 60 -29.22 -4.42 4.99
N TYR A 61 -29.43 -4.85 3.74
CA TYR A 61 -30.73 -4.77 3.09
C TYR A 61 -31.58 -6.06 3.19
N GLY A 62 -31.02 -7.12 3.76
CA GLY A 62 -31.74 -8.39 3.95
C GLY A 62 -31.95 -9.21 2.68
N VAL A 63 -31.38 -8.79 1.54
CA VAL A 63 -31.56 -9.44 0.23
C VAL A 63 -30.25 -9.96 -0.32
N ASP A 64 -30.33 -11.10 -1.01
CA ASP A 64 -29.20 -11.70 -1.71
C ASP A 64 -29.14 -11.14 -3.13
N ILE A 65 -28.06 -10.38 -3.43
CA ILE A 65 -27.88 -9.75 -4.75
C ILE A 65 -26.99 -10.56 -5.69
N SER A 66 -26.69 -11.82 -5.39
CA SER A 66 -25.85 -12.68 -6.23
C SER A 66 -26.38 -12.78 -7.67
N GLU A 67 -27.69 -12.97 -7.84
CA GLU A 67 -28.33 -13.02 -9.15
C GLU A 67 -28.30 -11.67 -9.92
N VAL A 68 -28.20 -10.54 -9.19
CA VAL A 68 -28.04 -9.21 -9.82
C VAL A 68 -26.67 -9.10 -10.49
N LEU A 69 -25.66 -9.75 -9.92
CA LEU A 69 -24.27 -9.70 -10.37
C LEU A 69 -23.88 -10.86 -11.29
N GLU A 70 -24.71 -11.90 -11.37
CA GLU A 70 -24.42 -13.11 -12.15
C GLU A 70 -24.25 -12.85 -13.65
N GLY A 71 -23.12 -13.27 -14.20
CA GLY A 71 -22.80 -13.08 -15.62
C GLY A 71 -22.55 -11.62 -16.02
N LYS A 72 -22.22 -10.77 -15.04
CA LYS A 72 -21.88 -9.36 -15.27
C LYS A 72 -20.38 -9.12 -15.12
N ILE A 73 -19.88 -8.18 -15.88
CA ILE A 73 -18.55 -7.62 -15.66
C ILE A 73 -18.64 -6.57 -14.56
N VAL A 74 -18.20 -6.94 -13.36
CA VAL A 74 -18.19 -6.04 -12.21
C VAL A 74 -16.81 -5.42 -12.05
N LEU A 75 -16.77 -4.10 -11.98
CA LEU A 75 -15.55 -3.34 -11.71
C LEU A 75 -15.60 -2.68 -10.33
N LEU A 76 -14.44 -2.53 -9.73
CA LEU A 76 -14.23 -1.81 -8.48
C LEU A 76 -13.31 -0.61 -8.71
N ASN A 77 -13.77 0.57 -8.31
CA ASN A 77 -12.98 1.79 -8.26
C ASN A 77 -12.68 2.14 -6.80
N LYS A 78 -11.40 2.05 -6.40
CA LYS A 78 -11.00 2.45 -5.04
C LYS A 78 -11.09 3.97 -4.92
N VAL A 79 -11.85 4.45 -3.93
CA VAL A 79 -12.12 5.87 -3.73
C VAL A 79 -11.59 6.36 -2.38
N PRO A 80 -11.26 7.67 -2.25
CA PRO A 80 -10.82 8.25 -0.98
C PRO A 80 -11.88 8.10 0.11
N SER A 81 -11.49 7.52 1.24
CA SER A 81 -12.32 7.34 2.43
C SER A 81 -11.45 7.41 3.69
N GLU A 82 -12.03 7.17 4.85
CA GLU A 82 -11.30 7.04 6.12
C GLU A 82 -10.43 5.77 6.14
N ASP A 83 -10.94 4.68 5.54
CA ASP A 83 -10.20 3.46 5.24
C ASP A 83 -10.56 3.00 3.81
N ASP A 84 -10.71 1.72 3.52
CA ASP A 84 -11.04 1.26 2.18
C ASP A 84 -12.49 1.54 1.80
N ALA A 85 -12.69 2.01 0.58
CA ALA A 85 -13.99 2.15 -0.04
C ALA A 85 -13.89 1.91 -1.56
N TYR A 86 -14.90 1.24 -2.12
CA TYR A 86 -14.95 0.89 -3.53
C TYR A 86 -16.30 1.25 -4.14
N GLU A 87 -16.30 2.01 -5.23
CA GLU A 87 -17.46 2.12 -6.12
C GLU A 87 -17.61 0.81 -6.88
N ILE A 88 -18.84 0.31 -6.96
CA ILE A 88 -19.24 -0.91 -7.67
C ILE A 88 -19.86 -0.50 -8.99
N ILE A 89 -19.30 -0.95 -10.10
CA ILE A 89 -19.70 -0.57 -11.45
C ILE A 89 -20.00 -1.82 -12.26
N PHE A 90 -21.17 -1.91 -12.84
CA PHE A 90 -21.57 -2.94 -13.81
C PHE A 90 -22.71 -2.42 -14.66
N ASP A 91 -23.02 -3.09 -15.77
CA ASP A 91 -24.09 -2.71 -16.68
C ASP A 91 -24.11 -1.22 -17.06
N GLY A 92 -22.93 -0.60 -17.18
CA GLY A 92 -22.80 0.78 -17.64
C GLY A 92 -23.07 1.87 -16.60
N PHE A 93 -23.26 1.55 -15.32
CA PHE A 93 -23.53 2.54 -14.28
C PHE A 93 -22.86 2.23 -12.94
N ILE A 94 -22.79 3.23 -12.06
CA ILE A 94 -22.31 3.06 -10.68
C ILE A 94 -23.50 2.62 -9.82
N PHE A 95 -23.49 1.35 -9.41
CA PHE A 95 -24.52 0.77 -8.55
C PHE A 95 -24.51 1.35 -7.13
N GLY A 96 -23.35 1.47 -6.54
CA GLY A 96 -23.15 1.94 -5.17
C GLY A 96 -21.71 1.79 -4.73
N LEU A 97 -21.49 1.79 -3.43
CA LEU A 97 -20.20 1.58 -2.82
C LEU A 97 -20.28 0.52 -1.73
N ILE A 98 -19.16 -0.11 -1.43
CA ILE A 98 -18.88 -0.71 -0.13
C ILE A 98 -17.81 0.13 0.56
N ILE A 99 -18.00 0.42 1.84
CA ILE A 99 -17.15 1.30 2.65
C ILE A 99 -16.79 0.59 3.94
N PHE A 100 -15.52 0.48 4.25
CA PHE A 100 -15.07 -0.06 5.52
C PHE A 100 -15.21 0.99 6.63
N ASP A 101 -15.90 0.64 7.70
CA ASP A 101 -16.06 1.47 8.90
C ASP A 101 -14.95 1.12 9.90
N PRO A 102 -13.96 2.00 10.12
CA PRO A 102 -12.83 1.72 11.00
C PRO A 102 -13.19 1.69 12.50
N ILE A 103 -14.35 2.22 12.89
CA ILE A 103 -14.84 2.19 14.28
C ILE A 103 -15.45 0.82 14.56
N ARG A 104 -16.32 0.34 13.66
CA ARG A 104 -17.03 -0.94 13.80
C ARG A 104 -16.23 -2.14 13.31
N LEU A 105 -15.15 -1.91 12.55
CA LEU A 105 -14.33 -2.93 11.87
C LEU A 105 -15.15 -3.81 10.92
N GLU A 106 -16.08 -3.19 10.19
CA GLU A 106 -16.99 -3.89 9.29
C GLU A 106 -17.27 -3.09 8.01
N TRP A 107 -17.65 -3.81 6.96
CA TRP A 107 -18.08 -3.22 5.71
C TRP A 107 -19.56 -2.82 5.78
N ARG A 108 -19.90 -1.67 5.19
CA ARG A 108 -21.28 -1.19 5.01
C ARG A 108 -21.51 -0.77 3.56
N PRO A 109 -22.72 -0.90 3.03
CA PRO A 109 -23.04 -0.43 1.69
C PRO A 109 -23.30 1.08 1.69
N ALA A 110 -23.25 1.66 0.49
CA ALA A 110 -23.74 3.00 0.21
C ALA A 110 -24.28 3.03 -1.22
N LEU A 111 -25.58 3.04 -1.38
CA LEU A 111 -26.23 3.01 -2.71
C LEU A 111 -26.11 4.33 -3.44
N LYS A 112 -26.02 4.24 -4.76
CA LYS A 112 -26.43 5.32 -5.69
C LYS A 112 -27.93 5.17 -6.00
N VAL A 113 -28.54 6.25 -6.51
CA VAL A 113 -29.99 6.25 -6.79
C VAL A 113 -30.36 5.16 -7.79
N GLU A 114 -29.58 4.99 -8.84
CA GLU A 114 -29.82 3.94 -9.85
C GLU A 114 -29.69 2.51 -9.27
N GLY A 115 -28.75 2.32 -8.33
CA GLY A 115 -28.66 1.06 -7.58
C GLY A 115 -29.86 0.82 -6.67
N ALA A 116 -30.35 1.89 -6.02
CA ALA A 116 -31.56 1.81 -5.21
C ALA A 116 -32.80 1.48 -6.04
N LYS A 117 -32.94 2.09 -7.23
CA LYS A 117 -34.02 1.75 -8.19
C LYS A 117 -33.97 0.28 -8.58
N LEU A 118 -32.77 -0.24 -8.96
CA LEU A 118 -32.58 -1.63 -9.32
C LEU A 118 -33.01 -2.59 -8.20
N LEU A 119 -32.62 -2.31 -6.96
CA LEU A 119 -32.99 -3.14 -5.80
C LEU A 119 -34.49 -3.05 -5.50
N TRP A 120 -35.07 -1.85 -5.56
CA TRP A 120 -36.51 -1.67 -5.32
C TRP A 120 -37.37 -2.33 -6.38
N GLU A 121 -37.01 -2.19 -7.66
CA GLU A 121 -37.68 -2.88 -8.79
C GLU A 121 -37.71 -4.41 -8.61
N ARG A 122 -36.64 -4.99 -8.06
CA ARG A 122 -36.50 -6.44 -7.92
C ARG A 122 -37.11 -6.99 -6.63
N TYR A 123 -36.94 -6.31 -5.50
CA TYR A 123 -37.28 -6.85 -4.19
C TYR A 123 -38.42 -6.12 -3.50
N GLY A 124 -38.70 -4.88 -3.85
CA GLY A 124 -39.75 -4.06 -3.23
C GLY A 124 -39.69 -4.08 -1.71
N LYS A 125 -40.83 -4.27 -1.07
CA LYS A 125 -40.94 -4.37 0.40
C LYS A 125 -40.34 -5.64 1.02
N ASN A 126 -39.92 -6.63 0.22
CA ASN A 126 -39.23 -7.81 0.71
C ASN A 126 -37.77 -7.52 1.16
N MET A 127 -37.25 -6.34 0.85
CA MET A 127 -35.98 -5.89 1.37
C MET A 127 -36.13 -5.08 2.66
N LYS A 128 -35.01 -4.85 3.36
CA LYS A 128 -34.95 -3.98 4.56
C LYS A 128 -34.54 -2.56 4.19
N LYS A 129 -34.62 -1.65 5.19
CA LYS A 129 -34.06 -0.27 5.11
C LYS A 129 -34.69 0.59 4.04
N TRP A 130 -36.01 0.64 3.99
CA TRP A 130 -36.78 1.54 3.14
C TRP A 130 -37.77 2.38 3.95
N VAL A 131 -38.12 3.54 3.37
CA VAL A 131 -39.11 4.50 3.92
C VAL A 131 -39.99 4.94 2.77
N ILE A 132 -41.32 4.87 2.94
CA ILE A 132 -42.32 5.38 1.99
C ILE A 132 -42.79 6.74 2.46
N ILE A 133 -42.79 7.72 1.53
CA ILE A 133 -43.23 9.09 1.80
C ILE A 133 -44.52 9.43 1.03
N ASP A 134 -45.31 10.34 1.60
CA ASP A 134 -46.54 10.83 0.99
C ASP A 134 -46.26 11.70 -0.25
N ARG A 135 -47.29 11.94 -1.08
CA ARG A 135 -47.19 12.73 -2.31
C ARG A 135 -46.76 14.17 -2.04
N GLY A 136 -47.16 14.75 -0.90
CA GLY A 136 -46.79 16.12 -0.54
C GLY A 136 -45.32 16.29 -0.22
N ALA A 137 -44.64 15.23 0.26
CA ALA A 137 -43.23 15.23 0.57
C ALA A 137 -42.34 15.01 -0.67
N VAL A 138 -42.86 14.41 -1.77
CA VAL A 138 -42.06 14.00 -2.94
C VAL A 138 -41.33 15.18 -3.57
N GLU A 139 -42.02 16.25 -3.98
CA GLU A 139 -41.40 17.38 -4.67
C GLU A 139 -40.39 18.15 -3.79
N PRO A 140 -40.67 18.46 -2.51
CA PRO A 140 -39.66 19.02 -1.63
C PRO A 140 -38.40 18.18 -1.52
N VAL A 141 -38.54 16.83 -1.41
CA VAL A 141 -37.40 15.91 -1.28
C VAL A 141 -36.60 15.82 -2.58
N LYS A 142 -37.25 15.76 -3.76
CA LYS A 142 -36.59 15.84 -5.08
C LYS A 142 -35.79 17.14 -5.23
N ASN A 143 -36.29 18.24 -4.68
CA ASN A 143 -35.64 19.54 -4.67
C ASN A 143 -34.58 19.72 -3.53
N GLY A 144 -34.21 18.65 -2.85
CA GLY A 144 -33.12 18.61 -1.89
C GLY A 144 -33.51 18.81 -0.42
N ALA A 145 -34.79 18.82 -0.07
CA ALA A 145 -35.22 18.78 1.33
C ALA A 145 -34.91 17.41 1.97
N ASN A 146 -34.83 17.39 3.29
CA ASN A 146 -34.78 16.14 4.05
C ASN A 146 -36.21 15.62 4.31
N VAL A 147 -36.36 14.31 4.49
CA VAL A 147 -37.64 13.74 4.86
C VAL A 147 -37.92 14.01 6.32
N LEU A 148 -39.11 14.57 6.59
CA LEU A 148 -39.62 14.77 7.95
C LEU A 148 -40.53 13.59 8.33
N PRO A 149 -40.61 13.18 9.62
CA PRO A 149 -41.45 12.08 10.08
C PRO A 149 -42.93 12.27 9.71
N VAL A 150 -43.43 13.51 9.66
CA VAL A 150 -44.82 13.82 9.29
C VAL A 150 -45.15 13.41 7.86
N GLY A 151 -44.19 13.38 6.94
CA GLY A 151 -44.35 12.95 5.56
C GLY A 151 -44.06 11.45 5.33
N ILE A 152 -43.79 10.67 6.39
CA ILE A 152 -43.55 9.22 6.28
C ILE A 152 -44.87 8.48 6.47
N ILE A 153 -45.25 7.71 5.48
CA ILE A 153 -46.44 6.83 5.53
C ILE A 153 -46.08 5.48 6.16
N GLU A 154 -44.94 4.92 5.76
CA GLU A 154 -44.53 3.59 6.17
C GLU A 154 -42.98 3.52 6.20
N ALA A 155 -42.44 2.74 7.12
CA ALA A 155 -41.01 2.48 7.24
C ALA A 155 -40.77 1.00 7.60
N GLU A 156 -39.63 0.47 7.22
CA GLU A 156 -39.26 -0.91 7.58
C GLU A 156 -38.76 -0.94 9.03
N GLU A 157 -39.24 -1.92 9.83
CA GLU A 157 -39.12 -1.98 11.27
C GLU A 157 -37.67 -2.11 11.81
N SER A 158 -36.76 -2.69 11.01
CA SER A 158 -35.37 -2.90 11.45
C SER A 158 -34.50 -1.64 11.36
N ILE A 159 -35.04 -0.51 10.88
CA ILE A 159 -34.29 0.74 10.74
C ILE A 159 -33.78 1.22 12.10
N ARG A 160 -32.47 1.50 12.14
CA ARG A 160 -31.80 2.12 13.29
C ARG A 160 -31.26 3.49 12.90
N ARG A 161 -31.07 4.36 13.88
CA ARG A 161 -30.41 5.65 13.68
C ARG A 161 -29.04 5.45 13.00
N ASN A 162 -28.77 6.26 11.98
CA ASN A 162 -27.60 6.24 11.10
C ASN A 162 -27.56 5.11 10.06
N ASP A 163 -28.61 4.31 9.92
CA ASP A 163 -28.73 3.40 8.78
C ASP A 163 -28.94 4.16 7.47
N GLU A 164 -28.41 3.62 6.39
CA GLU A 164 -28.77 4.05 5.06
C GLU A 164 -30.12 3.47 4.70
N VAL A 165 -31.00 4.31 4.16
CA VAL A 165 -32.35 3.92 3.75
C VAL A 165 -32.67 4.38 2.35
N ILE A 166 -33.46 3.58 1.62
CA ILE A 166 -34.06 3.95 0.35
C ILE A 166 -35.35 4.70 0.62
N VAL A 167 -35.51 5.89 0.00
CA VAL A 167 -36.73 6.69 0.11
C VAL A 167 -37.55 6.50 -1.14
N VAL A 168 -38.78 6.07 -0.97
CA VAL A 168 -39.73 5.69 -2.03
C VAL A 168 -41.00 6.52 -1.89
N SER A 169 -41.62 6.92 -2.99
CA SER A 169 -42.93 7.56 -2.96
C SER A 169 -44.05 6.54 -2.72
N GLU A 170 -45.22 7.02 -2.37
CA GLU A 170 -46.45 6.23 -2.25
C GLU A 170 -46.75 5.43 -3.54
N ASP A 171 -46.43 6.01 -4.71
CA ASP A 171 -46.62 5.38 -6.02
C ASP A 171 -45.52 4.37 -6.39
N GLY A 172 -44.55 4.11 -5.50
CA GLY A 172 -43.47 3.14 -5.70
C GLY A 172 -42.25 3.67 -6.44
N GLU A 173 -42.15 4.99 -6.72
CA GLU A 173 -40.98 5.60 -7.33
C GLU A 173 -39.86 5.78 -6.29
N VAL A 174 -38.65 5.35 -6.59
CA VAL A 174 -37.48 5.63 -5.75
C VAL A 174 -37.08 7.10 -5.91
N ILE A 175 -37.25 7.87 -4.85
CA ILE A 175 -36.93 9.30 -4.80
C ILE A 175 -35.44 9.53 -4.53
N GLY A 176 -34.81 8.64 -3.75
CA GLY A 176 -33.39 8.74 -3.45
C GLY A 176 -32.94 7.85 -2.30
N VAL A 177 -31.75 8.16 -1.80
CA VAL A 177 -31.12 7.45 -0.68
C VAL A 177 -30.77 8.47 0.40
N GLY A 178 -30.97 8.10 1.65
CA GLY A 178 -30.68 8.96 2.79
C GLY A 178 -30.13 8.21 4.02
N ILE A 179 -29.85 8.96 5.06
CA ILE A 179 -29.44 8.42 6.37
C ILE A 179 -30.56 8.69 7.38
N ALA A 180 -31.08 7.64 7.98
CA ALA A 180 -32.05 7.73 9.05
C ALA A 180 -31.47 8.50 10.24
N LYS A 181 -32.15 9.55 10.70
CA LYS A 181 -31.76 10.33 11.87
C LYS A 181 -32.48 9.91 13.14
N LYS A 182 -33.48 9.06 12.97
CA LYS A 182 -34.26 8.39 14.02
C LYS A 182 -34.29 6.90 13.72
N ASP A 183 -34.60 6.09 14.70
CA ASP A 183 -34.97 4.68 14.52
C ASP A 183 -36.42 4.57 14.00
N TYR A 184 -36.87 3.34 13.78
CA TYR A 184 -38.23 3.05 13.29
C TYR A 184 -39.31 3.80 14.08
N ASN A 185 -39.29 3.70 15.41
CA ASN A 185 -40.32 4.33 16.28
C ASN A 185 -40.35 5.87 16.10
N GLY A 186 -39.19 6.50 16.05
CA GLY A 186 -39.08 7.94 15.82
C GLY A 186 -39.43 8.37 14.40
N LEU A 187 -39.29 7.48 13.40
CA LEU A 187 -39.72 7.74 12.01
C LEU A 187 -41.24 7.74 11.88
N VAL A 188 -41.93 6.81 12.54
CA VAL A 188 -43.39 6.64 12.42
C VAL A 188 -44.19 7.46 13.44
N SER A 189 -43.58 7.98 14.48
CA SER A 189 -44.23 8.71 15.61
C SER A 189 -44.67 10.15 15.26
N ARG A 190 -44.42 10.64 14.03
CA ARG A 190 -44.66 12.03 13.61
C ARG A 190 -43.97 13.11 14.46
N GLU A 191 -42.91 12.73 15.18
CA GLU A 191 -42.12 13.67 15.96
C GLU A 191 -41.47 14.77 15.09
N ARG A 192 -41.26 15.94 15.68
CA ARG A 192 -40.56 17.04 14.98
C ARG A 192 -39.10 16.68 14.69
N GLY A 193 -38.56 17.31 13.65
CA GLY A 193 -37.17 17.19 13.24
C GLY A 193 -36.98 16.34 11.99
N THR A 194 -35.72 16.10 11.61
CA THR A 194 -35.36 15.33 10.42
C THR A 194 -35.52 13.83 10.70
N GLY A 195 -36.34 13.16 9.92
CA GLY A 195 -36.47 11.70 9.89
C GLY A 195 -35.35 11.05 9.09
N VAL A 196 -35.24 11.43 7.79
CA VAL A 196 -34.15 10.96 6.92
C VAL A 196 -33.41 12.15 6.31
N LYS A 197 -32.09 12.18 6.49
CA LYS A 197 -31.20 13.16 5.83
C LYS A 197 -30.83 12.64 4.45
N MET A 198 -31.33 13.31 3.39
CA MET A 198 -31.08 12.90 2.01
C MET A 198 -29.60 13.08 1.62
N LYS A 199 -29.08 12.14 0.85
CA LYS A 199 -27.72 12.17 0.30
C LYS A 199 -27.72 12.86 -1.08
N ARG A 200 -27.33 14.12 -1.15
CA ARG A 200 -27.25 14.91 -2.41
C ARG A 200 -26.29 14.30 -3.45
N LYS A 201 -25.26 13.58 -3.00
CA LYS A 201 -24.26 12.94 -3.87
C LYS A 201 -24.62 11.49 -4.25
N ALA A 202 -25.86 11.06 -3.99
CA ALA A 202 -26.30 9.71 -4.35
C ALA A 202 -26.59 9.53 -5.83
N GLN A 203 -26.71 10.62 -6.63
CA GLN A 203 -26.80 10.48 -8.08
C GLN A 203 -25.53 9.83 -8.61
N GLY A 204 -25.71 8.72 -9.32
CA GLY A 204 -24.65 7.99 -9.99
C GLY A 204 -24.35 8.59 -11.36
N SER A 205 -23.33 8.05 -12.01
CA SER A 205 -22.98 8.34 -13.40
C SER A 205 -23.19 7.10 -14.25
N GLY A 206 -23.43 7.29 -15.55
CA GLY A 206 -23.62 6.23 -16.51
C GLY A 206 -25.07 6.00 -16.92
N LYS A 207 -25.27 5.01 -17.76
CA LYS A 207 -26.57 4.59 -18.30
C LYS A 207 -26.72 3.10 -18.08
N ARG A 208 -27.73 2.68 -17.36
CA ARG A 208 -28.02 1.26 -17.14
C ARG A 208 -28.29 0.54 -18.47
N VAL A 209 -27.53 -0.51 -18.73
CA VAL A 209 -27.66 -1.40 -19.88
C VAL A 209 -28.19 -2.76 -19.39
N PRO A 210 -29.51 -2.96 -19.35
CA PRO A 210 -30.09 -4.17 -18.77
C PRO A 210 -29.94 -5.42 -19.67
N GLY A 211 -29.89 -6.56 -19.03
CA GLY A 211 -30.22 -7.86 -19.64
C GLY A 211 -29.13 -8.60 -20.39
N LYS A 212 -27.94 -8.00 -20.66
CA LYS A 212 -26.89 -8.68 -21.42
C LYS A 212 -25.78 -9.20 -20.49
N LYS A 213 -25.58 -10.53 -20.48
CA LYS A 213 -24.42 -11.16 -19.85
C LYS A 213 -23.17 -10.90 -20.70
N ALA A 214 -22.00 -10.80 -20.07
CA ALA A 214 -20.71 -10.61 -20.74
C ALA A 214 -19.61 -11.38 -20.00
N SER A 215 -18.60 -11.83 -20.73
CA SER A 215 -17.44 -12.54 -20.21
C SER A 215 -16.16 -11.68 -20.31
N ILE A 216 -15.08 -12.15 -19.69
CA ILE A 216 -13.75 -11.51 -19.82
C ILE A 216 -13.28 -11.52 -21.28
N GLU A 217 -13.57 -12.57 -22.03
CA GLU A 217 -13.26 -12.68 -23.46
C GLU A 217 -13.99 -11.60 -24.28
N ASP A 218 -15.23 -11.26 -23.90
CA ASP A 218 -15.97 -10.16 -24.52
C ASP A 218 -15.29 -8.81 -24.25
N VAL A 219 -14.80 -8.61 -23.03
CA VAL A 219 -14.04 -7.38 -22.68
C VAL A 219 -12.74 -7.31 -23.48
N ILE A 220 -11.98 -8.41 -23.55
CA ILE A 220 -10.73 -8.49 -24.34
C ILE A 220 -11.02 -8.16 -25.80
N ARG A 221 -12.04 -8.80 -26.40
CA ARG A 221 -12.42 -8.58 -27.79
C ARG A 221 -12.80 -7.12 -28.07
N ALA A 222 -13.58 -6.51 -27.17
CA ALA A 222 -14.01 -5.12 -27.30
C ALA A 222 -12.88 -4.11 -27.16
N ASN A 223 -11.80 -4.47 -26.49
CA ASN A 223 -10.66 -3.60 -26.22
C ASN A 223 -9.42 -3.92 -27.07
N ARG A 224 -9.43 -4.96 -27.90
CA ARG A 224 -8.27 -5.51 -28.57
C ARG A 224 -7.40 -4.45 -29.26
N ILE A 225 -7.98 -3.59 -30.09
CA ILE A 225 -7.23 -2.58 -30.86
C ILE A 225 -6.55 -1.59 -29.91
N SER A 226 -7.28 -1.02 -28.96
CA SER A 226 -6.76 -0.03 -28.02
C SER A 226 -5.74 -0.63 -27.05
N LEU A 227 -5.87 -1.91 -26.70
CA LEU A 227 -4.89 -2.60 -25.86
C LEU A 227 -3.57 -2.80 -26.61
N GLU A 228 -3.61 -3.28 -27.88
CA GLU A 228 -2.40 -3.48 -28.68
C GLU A 228 -1.66 -2.15 -28.94
N GLU A 229 -2.37 -1.03 -29.16
CA GLU A 229 -1.75 0.29 -29.27
C GLU A 229 -0.95 0.67 -28.01
N LYS A 230 -1.48 0.35 -26.82
CA LYS A 230 -0.79 0.58 -25.55
C LYS A 230 0.38 -0.38 -25.33
N VAL A 231 0.26 -1.62 -25.77
CA VAL A 231 1.33 -2.63 -25.71
C VAL A 231 2.49 -2.18 -26.59
N GLU A 232 2.24 -1.79 -27.83
CA GLU A 232 3.29 -1.32 -28.75
C GLU A 232 3.97 -0.03 -28.23
N GLU A 233 3.20 0.93 -27.67
CA GLU A 233 3.78 2.13 -27.04
C GLU A 233 4.73 1.75 -25.89
N ALA A 234 4.34 0.80 -25.05
CA ALA A 234 5.16 0.36 -23.93
C ALA A 234 6.43 -0.38 -24.42
N LYS A 235 6.32 -1.23 -25.42
CA LYS A 235 7.46 -1.95 -26.06
C LYS A 235 8.43 -0.97 -26.73
N ASP A 236 7.94 0.00 -27.47
CA ASP A 236 8.75 1.05 -28.09
C ASP A 236 9.47 1.90 -27.06
N PHE A 237 8.80 2.23 -25.96
CA PHE A 237 9.46 2.89 -24.83
C PHE A 237 10.59 2.02 -24.27
N MET A 238 10.38 0.72 -24.06
CA MET A 238 11.40 -0.19 -23.53
C MET A 238 12.61 -0.26 -24.45
N LYS A 239 12.41 -0.40 -25.76
CA LYS A 239 13.48 -0.42 -26.77
C LYS A 239 14.29 0.87 -26.76
N ARG A 240 13.63 2.03 -26.86
CA ARG A 240 14.30 3.35 -26.85
C ARG A 240 15.13 3.59 -25.59
N ILE A 241 14.65 3.16 -24.43
CA ILE A 241 15.38 3.35 -23.16
C ILE A 241 16.56 2.37 -23.08
N ALA A 242 16.42 1.14 -23.56
CA ALA A 242 17.52 0.19 -23.65
C ALA A 242 18.64 0.68 -24.57
N GLU A 243 18.30 1.20 -25.74
CA GLU A 243 19.26 1.80 -26.71
C GLU A 243 19.96 3.04 -26.14
N LYS A 244 19.21 3.86 -25.36
CA LYS A 244 19.79 5.08 -24.76
C LYS A 244 20.84 4.78 -23.68
N TYR A 245 20.59 3.81 -22.82
CA TYR A 245 21.47 3.55 -21.68
C TYR A 245 22.51 2.46 -21.94
N LYS A 246 22.25 1.55 -22.85
CA LYS A 246 23.16 0.44 -23.24
C LYS A 246 23.66 -0.37 -22.03
N LEU A 247 22.82 -0.56 -21.03
CA LEU A 247 23.10 -1.34 -19.84
C LEU A 247 22.44 -2.73 -19.93
N PRO A 248 22.93 -3.72 -19.20
CA PRO A 248 22.21 -4.97 -19.01
C PRO A 248 20.78 -4.71 -18.57
N ILE A 249 19.83 -5.50 -19.11
CA ILE A 249 18.40 -5.33 -18.84
C ILE A 249 17.97 -6.28 -17.74
N ALA A 250 17.17 -5.77 -16.80
CA ALA A 250 16.48 -6.57 -15.81
C ALA A 250 15.03 -6.10 -15.60
N VAL A 251 14.17 -7.01 -15.13
CA VAL A 251 12.79 -6.75 -14.77
C VAL A 251 12.61 -7.01 -13.27
N ALA A 252 12.13 -6.01 -12.54
CA ALA A 252 11.77 -6.17 -11.13
C ALA A 252 10.43 -6.89 -11.02
N TYR A 253 10.44 -8.18 -10.70
CA TYR A 253 9.25 -8.99 -10.49
C TYR A 253 8.98 -9.16 -8.99
N SER A 254 7.79 -8.77 -8.53
CA SER A 254 7.40 -8.82 -7.10
C SER A 254 6.25 -9.78 -6.81
N GLY A 255 5.83 -10.60 -7.79
CA GLY A 255 4.63 -11.42 -7.70
C GLY A 255 3.31 -10.63 -7.83
N GLY A 256 3.37 -9.32 -8.06
CA GLY A 256 2.20 -8.47 -8.28
C GLY A 256 1.85 -8.28 -9.76
N LYS A 257 0.57 -7.95 -10.04
CA LYS A 257 0.05 -7.78 -11.41
C LYS A 257 0.84 -6.80 -12.28
N ASP A 258 1.26 -5.67 -11.68
CA ASP A 258 1.94 -4.61 -12.43
C ASP A 258 3.35 -5.07 -12.87
N SER A 259 4.07 -5.77 -12.01
CA SER A 259 5.37 -6.36 -12.35
C SER A 259 5.23 -7.56 -13.30
N LEU A 260 4.12 -8.31 -13.22
CA LEU A 260 3.82 -9.39 -14.17
C LEU A 260 3.57 -8.84 -15.58
N ALA A 261 2.83 -7.73 -15.71
CA ALA A 261 2.64 -7.09 -17.00
C ALA A 261 3.95 -6.60 -17.61
N VAL A 262 4.86 -6.02 -16.80
CA VAL A 262 6.19 -5.62 -17.29
C VAL A 262 7.03 -6.82 -17.67
N LEU A 263 6.95 -7.93 -16.95
CA LEU A 263 7.61 -9.17 -17.32
C LEU A 263 7.10 -9.72 -18.66
N GLY A 264 5.78 -9.73 -18.87
CA GLY A 264 5.18 -10.12 -20.15
C GLY A 264 5.65 -9.23 -21.31
N LEU A 265 5.65 -7.91 -21.13
CA LEU A 265 6.17 -6.96 -22.13
C LEU A 265 7.66 -7.19 -22.43
N ALA A 266 8.48 -7.51 -21.42
CA ALA A 266 9.90 -7.81 -21.62
C ALA A 266 10.10 -9.08 -22.43
N LEU A 267 9.30 -10.12 -22.18
CA LEU A 267 9.31 -11.37 -22.98
C LEU A 267 8.92 -11.16 -24.45
N GLU A 268 8.07 -10.17 -24.72
CA GLU A 268 7.68 -9.80 -26.09
C GLU A 268 8.70 -8.86 -26.76
N THR A 269 9.62 -8.24 -26.00
CA THR A 269 10.48 -7.15 -26.50
C THR A 269 11.94 -7.53 -26.63
N PHE A 270 12.47 -8.37 -25.73
CA PHE A 270 13.90 -8.66 -25.62
C PHE A 270 14.18 -10.17 -25.64
N ASP A 271 15.23 -10.54 -26.36
CA ASP A 271 15.71 -11.93 -26.42
C ASP A 271 16.47 -12.33 -25.13
N SER A 272 17.06 -11.35 -24.43
CA SER A 272 17.86 -11.61 -23.23
C SER A 272 17.68 -10.51 -22.18
N PHE A 273 17.33 -10.93 -20.97
CA PHE A 273 17.23 -10.07 -19.79
C PHE A 273 17.27 -10.92 -18.52
N ALA A 274 17.40 -10.26 -17.35
CA ALA A 274 17.29 -10.93 -16.06
C ALA A 274 15.96 -10.57 -15.36
N VAL A 275 15.43 -11.48 -14.57
CA VAL A 275 14.33 -11.20 -13.63
C VAL A 275 14.91 -11.03 -12.24
N PHE A 276 14.51 -9.97 -11.57
CA PHE A 276 14.97 -9.60 -10.24
C PHE A 276 13.82 -9.76 -9.25
N PHE A 277 13.91 -10.71 -8.32
CA PHE A 277 12.97 -10.86 -7.22
C PHE A 277 13.63 -10.48 -5.89
N ASN A 278 12.96 -9.66 -5.10
CA ASN A 278 13.40 -9.31 -3.75
C ASN A 278 12.58 -10.06 -2.71
N ASN A 279 13.18 -11.09 -2.11
CA ASN A 279 12.61 -11.79 -0.95
C ASN A 279 12.91 -10.99 0.32
N THR A 280 11.87 -10.39 0.92
CA THR A 280 12.01 -9.60 2.15
C THR A 280 12.02 -10.45 3.43
N GLY A 281 11.79 -11.78 3.32
CA GLY A 281 11.62 -12.70 4.45
C GLY A 281 10.27 -12.57 5.16
N ILE A 282 9.37 -11.75 4.64
CA ILE A 282 8.01 -11.49 5.14
C ILE A 282 6.98 -11.42 4.00
N GLU A 283 7.22 -12.17 2.93
CA GLU A 283 6.27 -12.33 1.83
C GLU A 283 5.15 -13.31 2.18
N PHE A 284 4.02 -13.20 1.49
CA PHE A 284 3.01 -14.25 1.54
C PHE A 284 3.56 -15.55 0.91
N PRO A 285 3.25 -16.74 1.46
CA PRO A 285 3.64 -18.02 0.85
C PRO A 285 3.22 -18.12 -0.61
N GLU A 286 2.01 -17.68 -0.96
CA GLU A 286 1.50 -17.70 -2.33
C GLU A 286 2.32 -16.80 -3.28
N THR A 287 2.95 -15.75 -2.76
CA THR A 287 3.85 -14.92 -3.57
C THR A 287 5.13 -15.68 -3.90
N LEU A 288 5.69 -16.39 -2.93
CA LEU A 288 6.89 -17.22 -3.15
C LEU A 288 6.59 -18.38 -4.11
N GLU A 289 5.43 -19.03 -3.97
CA GLU A 289 4.95 -20.07 -4.88
C GLU A 289 4.80 -19.55 -6.32
N ASN A 290 4.17 -18.38 -6.49
CA ASN A 290 3.99 -17.77 -7.80
C ASN A 290 5.34 -17.37 -8.45
N VAL A 291 6.27 -16.81 -7.68
CA VAL A 291 7.62 -16.48 -8.18
C VAL A 291 8.35 -17.74 -8.62
N GLU A 292 8.26 -18.82 -7.85
CA GLU A 292 8.88 -20.10 -8.18
C GLU A 292 8.24 -20.76 -9.42
N GLU A 293 6.92 -20.66 -9.56
CA GLU A 293 6.21 -21.13 -10.76
C GLU A 293 6.69 -20.40 -12.02
N ILE A 294 6.76 -19.06 -11.97
CA ILE A 294 7.28 -18.24 -13.07
C ILE A 294 8.76 -18.54 -13.35
N ARG A 295 9.58 -18.75 -12.31
CA ARG A 295 10.99 -19.10 -12.47
C ARG A 295 11.15 -20.42 -13.23
N ARG A 296 10.41 -21.47 -12.82
CA ARG A 296 10.44 -22.79 -13.49
C ARG A 296 10.00 -22.73 -14.94
N GLU A 297 9.10 -21.83 -15.28
CA GLU A 297 8.66 -21.65 -16.66
C GLU A 297 9.70 -20.92 -17.53
N LEU A 298 10.39 -19.92 -16.96
CA LEU A 298 11.24 -19.01 -17.74
C LEU A 298 12.73 -19.37 -17.75
N GLU A 299 13.28 -20.00 -16.69
CA GLU A 299 14.69 -20.42 -16.68
C GLU A 299 15.06 -21.38 -17.84
N PRO A 300 14.23 -22.39 -18.20
CA PRO A 300 14.50 -23.25 -19.36
C PRO A 300 14.49 -22.49 -20.71
N ARG A 301 13.87 -21.28 -20.74
CA ARG A 301 13.84 -20.39 -21.90
C ARG A 301 15.02 -19.42 -21.93
N GLY A 302 16.01 -19.58 -21.04
CA GLY A 302 17.22 -18.77 -20.96
C GLY A 302 17.05 -17.46 -20.14
N VAL A 303 15.93 -17.24 -19.48
CA VAL A 303 15.74 -16.06 -18.62
C VAL A 303 16.41 -16.31 -17.26
N ARG A 304 17.39 -15.48 -16.92
CA ARG A 304 18.13 -15.58 -15.67
C ARG A 304 17.36 -14.97 -14.51
N PHE A 305 17.16 -15.73 -13.41
CA PHE A 305 16.58 -15.22 -12.17
C PHE A 305 17.66 -14.84 -11.15
N ILE A 306 17.50 -13.67 -10.54
CA ILE A 306 18.34 -13.14 -9.46
C ILE A 306 17.46 -12.89 -8.25
N ILE A 307 17.74 -13.59 -7.15
CA ILE A 307 16.99 -13.43 -5.90
C ILE A 307 17.85 -12.62 -4.93
N ALA A 308 17.36 -11.42 -4.59
CA ALA A 308 17.90 -10.58 -3.54
C ALA A 308 17.21 -10.98 -2.22
N ASP A 309 17.88 -11.75 -1.38
CA ASP A 309 17.29 -12.34 -0.17
C ASP A 309 17.71 -11.58 1.09
N ALA A 310 16.72 -11.08 1.83
CA ALA A 310 16.91 -10.45 3.13
C ALA A 310 17.00 -11.45 4.29
N GLY A 311 16.61 -12.71 4.08
CA GLY A 311 16.57 -13.74 5.11
C GLY A 311 15.73 -13.29 6.31
N ASP A 312 16.31 -13.37 7.51
CA ASP A 312 15.68 -12.98 8.78
C ASP A 312 15.91 -11.51 9.19
N ALA A 313 16.43 -10.68 8.29
CA ALA A 313 16.81 -9.28 8.59
C ALA A 313 15.68 -8.44 9.20
N PHE A 314 14.43 -8.67 8.81
CA PHE A 314 13.27 -8.00 9.41
C PHE A 314 13.16 -8.29 10.91
N TRP A 315 13.25 -9.57 11.28
CA TRP A 315 13.06 -10.02 12.66
C TRP A 315 14.22 -9.64 13.59
N ARG A 316 15.43 -9.49 13.04
CA ARG A 316 16.56 -8.91 13.78
C ARG A 316 16.39 -7.42 13.95
N ALA A 317 16.02 -6.73 12.88
CA ALA A 317 15.93 -5.27 12.85
C ALA A 317 14.78 -4.71 13.72
N ILE A 318 13.68 -5.44 13.90
CA ILE A 318 12.56 -4.97 14.73
C ILE A 318 12.98 -4.69 16.17
N ASN A 319 13.94 -5.44 16.72
CA ASN A 319 14.45 -5.21 18.08
C ASN A 319 15.26 -3.90 18.22
N VAL A 320 15.79 -3.42 17.10
CA VAL A 320 16.55 -2.16 17.02
C VAL A 320 15.61 -0.98 16.74
N PHE A 321 14.71 -1.16 15.78
CA PHE A 321 13.90 -0.06 15.24
C PHE A 321 12.48 0.01 15.84
N SER A 322 12.00 -0.97 16.59
CA SER A 322 10.56 -1.18 16.94
C SER A 322 9.67 -1.49 15.73
N PRO A 323 8.37 -1.78 15.89
CA PRO A 323 7.49 -2.05 14.76
C PRO A 323 7.54 -0.93 13.70
N PRO A 324 7.58 -1.30 12.39
CA PRO A 324 7.61 -0.29 11.34
C PRO A 324 6.31 0.53 11.29
N GLY A 325 6.36 1.71 10.72
CA GLY A 325 5.21 2.58 10.50
C GLY A 325 5.13 3.09 9.07
N MET A 326 4.00 3.66 8.67
CA MET A 326 3.86 4.34 7.38
C MET A 326 4.82 5.54 7.26
N ASP A 327 5.05 6.21 8.37
CA ASP A 327 6.00 7.31 8.57
C ASP A 327 7.38 6.82 9.03
N TYR A 328 7.57 5.51 9.25
CA TYR A 328 8.77 4.93 9.82
C TYR A 328 9.17 3.63 9.10
N ARG A 329 9.57 3.77 7.82
CA ARG A 329 9.76 2.66 6.88
C ARG A 329 11.17 2.09 6.85
N TRP A 330 11.78 1.85 8.01
CA TRP A 330 13.07 1.18 8.08
C TRP A 330 13.05 -0.21 7.42
N CYS A 331 11.92 -0.92 7.49
CA CYS A 331 11.78 -2.24 6.90
C CYS A 331 12.11 -2.23 5.40
N CYS A 332 11.59 -1.26 4.62
CA CYS A 332 11.90 -1.17 3.20
C CYS A 332 13.39 -0.91 2.93
N LYS A 333 14.08 -0.14 3.80
CA LYS A 333 15.52 0.09 3.64
C LYS A 333 16.34 -1.16 3.94
N VAL A 334 15.99 -1.87 5.02
CA VAL A 334 16.71 -3.05 5.48
C VAL A 334 16.44 -4.28 4.63
N THR A 335 15.16 -4.54 4.27
CA THR A 335 14.77 -5.80 3.63
C THR A 335 14.57 -5.71 2.12
N LYS A 336 14.52 -4.49 1.55
CA LYS A 336 14.40 -4.29 0.10
C LYS A 336 15.65 -3.65 -0.47
N LEU A 337 15.92 -2.39 -0.11
CA LEU A 337 16.99 -1.64 -0.74
C LEU A 337 18.36 -2.26 -0.47
N GLY A 338 18.65 -2.71 0.75
CA GLY A 338 19.91 -3.35 1.08
C GLY A 338 20.20 -4.58 0.22
N PRO A 339 19.36 -5.63 0.25
CA PRO A 339 19.55 -6.83 -0.56
C PRO A 339 19.60 -6.56 -2.07
N ILE A 340 18.74 -5.67 -2.58
CA ILE A 340 18.75 -5.29 -4.00
C ILE A 340 20.09 -4.67 -4.38
N THR A 341 20.59 -3.73 -3.59
CA THR A 341 21.84 -3.02 -3.87
C THR A 341 23.03 -4.00 -3.90
N LEU A 342 23.12 -4.91 -2.94
CA LEU A 342 24.15 -5.96 -2.91
C LEU A 342 24.06 -6.89 -4.12
N ALA A 343 22.85 -7.30 -4.49
CA ALA A 343 22.67 -8.18 -5.64
C ALA A 343 22.98 -7.48 -6.97
N ILE A 344 22.64 -6.19 -7.13
CA ILE A 344 23.02 -5.40 -8.30
C ILE A 344 24.54 -5.25 -8.38
N ASP A 345 25.21 -4.90 -7.28
CA ASP A 345 26.67 -4.76 -7.26
C ASP A 345 27.36 -6.08 -7.64
N LYS A 346 26.84 -7.20 -7.17
CA LYS A 346 27.37 -8.54 -7.48
C LYS A 346 27.17 -8.95 -8.94
N HIS A 347 25.98 -8.70 -9.50
CA HIS A 347 25.58 -9.24 -10.79
C HIS A 347 25.70 -8.24 -11.96
N PHE A 348 25.72 -6.94 -11.64
CA PHE A 348 25.77 -5.83 -12.59
C PHE A 348 26.69 -4.71 -12.10
N PRO A 349 28.00 -4.97 -11.92
CA PRO A 349 28.93 -3.98 -11.34
C PRO A 349 29.03 -2.69 -12.15
N GLN A 350 28.73 -2.73 -13.46
CA GLN A 350 28.72 -1.57 -14.34
C GLN A 350 27.35 -0.88 -14.41
N GLY A 351 26.36 -1.38 -13.69
CA GLY A 351 24.99 -0.87 -13.66
C GLY A 351 23.98 -1.72 -14.42
N VAL A 352 22.71 -1.44 -14.18
CA VAL A 352 21.56 -2.16 -14.75
C VAL A 352 20.44 -1.20 -15.11
N LEU A 353 19.78 -1.46 -16.23
CA LEU A 353 18.50 -0.86 -16.58
C LEU A 353 17.39 -1.77 -16.03
N MET A 354 16.69 -1.30 -15.00
CA MET A 354 15.63 -2.05 -14.32
C MET A 354 14.25 -1.59 -14.77
N PHE A 355 13.50 -2.45 -15.46
CA PHE A 355 12.10 -2.19 -15.76
C PHE A 355 11.23 -2.56 -14.56
N VAL A 356 10.40 -1.61 -14.14
CA VAL A 356 9.62 -1.69 -12.89
C VAL A 356 8.13 -1.48 -13.17
N GLY A 357 7.28 -2.33 -12.60
CA GLY A 357 5.83 -2.22 -12.66
C GLY A 357 5.29 -1.07 -11.78
N GLN A 358 5.63 0.17 -12.14
CA GLN A 358 5.19 1.38 -11.43
C GLN A 358 4.19 2.17 -12.29
N ARG A 359 3.08 2.59 -11.69
CA ARG A 359 2.03 3.37 -12.36
C ARG A 359 1.77 4.71 -11.65
N LYS A 360 1.46 5.76 -12.42
CA LYS A 360 1.17 7.11 -11.88
C LYS A 360 -0.05 7.17 -10.97
N PHE A 361 -1.01 6.25 -11.17
CA PHE A 361 -2.26 6.19 -10.40
C PHE A 361 -2.11 5.65 -8.97
N GLU A 362 -0.99 5.00 -8.65
CA GLU A 362 -0.79 4.37 -7.34
C GLU A 362 -0.53 5.38 -6.21
N SER A 363 0.07 6.53 -6.50
CA SER A 363 0.28 7.60 -5.51
C SER A 363 0.74 8.92 -6.16
N PHE A 364 0.46 10.03 -5.46
CA PHE A 364 0.93 11.36 -5.88
C PHE A 364 2.47 11.47 -5.99
N LYS A 365 3.20 10.76 -5.12
CA LYS A 365 4.66 10.71 -5.19
C LYS A 365 5.13 10.05 -6.48
N ARG A 366 4.49 8.94 -6.90
CA ARG A 366 4.81 8.25 -8.17
C ARG A 366 4.46 9.10 -9.38
N TYR A 367 3.30 9.77 -9.33
CA TYR A 367 2.91 10.71 -10.39
C TYR A 367 4.00 11.78 -10.66
N LYS A 368 4.64 12.31 -9.60
CA LYS A 368 5.71 13.32 -9.73
C LYS A 368 7.06 12.77 -10.15
N GLN A 369 7.34 11.49 -9.90
CA GLN A 369 8.67 10.89 -10.11
C GLN A 369 9.04 10.78 -11.58
N GLY A 370 8.07 10.72 -12.48
CA GLY A 370 8.31 10.51 -13.92
C GLY A 370 8.50 9.03 -14.28
N ARG A 371 8.75 8.78 -15.56
CA ARG A 371 8.79 7.45 -16.18
C ARG A 371 10.17 6.78 -16.11
N VAL A 372 11.25 7.60 -15.93
CA VAL A 372 12.65 7.14 -15.78
C VAL A 372 13.28 7.89 -14.63
N TRP A 373 14.00 7.19 -13.76
CA TRP A 373 14.65 7.80 -12.60
C TRP A 373 15.93 7.09 -12.20
N ARG A 374 16.77 7.79 -11.42
CA ARG A 374 17.89 7.21 -10.69
C ARG A 374 17.52 7.11 -9.20
N ASN A 375 17.88 6.00 -8.59
CA ASN A 375 17.61 5.77 -7.17
C ASN A 375 18.89 6.05 -6.37
N ILE A 376 18.88 7.09 -5.54
CA ILE A 376 20.04 7.45 -4.70
C ILE A 376 20.45 6.35 -3.72
N TRP A 377 19.51 5.46 -3.37
CA TRP A 377 19.76 4.32 -2.47
C TRP A 377 20.27 3.06 -3.19
N VAL A 378 20.20 3.04 -4.52
CA VAL A 378 20.65 1.94 -5.37
C VAL A 378 21.50 2.55 -6.50
N PRO A 379 22.79 2.83 -6.25
CA PRO A 379 23.61 3.68 -7.12
C PRO A 379 23.69 3.20 -8.58
N ASN A 380 23.77 1.90 -8.80
CA ASN A 380 23.97 1.32 -10.11
C ASN A 380 22.66 0.94 -10.83
N GLU A 381 21.51 1.52 -10.41
CA GLU A 381 20.20 1.27 -11.00
C GLU A 381 19.70 2.49 -11.77
N ILE A 382 19.28 2.27 -13.01
CA ILE A 382 18.38 3.16 -13.75
C ILE A 382 17.02 2.49 -13.80
N GLY A 383 16.04 3.05 -13.08
CA GLY A 383 14.67 2.56 -13.07
C GLY A 383 13.86 3.14 -14.23
N ALA A 384 13.06 2.31 -14.91
CA ALA A 384 12.15 2.73 -15.96
C ALA A 384 10.79 2.02 -15.83
N ALA A 385 9.68 2.75 -16.04
CA ALA A 385 8.32 2.27 -15.89
C ALA A 385 7.57 2.21 -17.24
N PRO A 386 7.57 1.08 -17.95
CA PRO A 386 6.89 0.94 -19.23
C PRO A 386 5.39 1.23 -19.16
N ILE A 387 4.74 0.73 -18.12
CA ILE A 387 3.30 0.83 -17.88
C ILE A 387 2.91 2.05 -17.02
N PHE A 388 3.74 3.09 -16.95
CA PHE A 388 3.53 4.27 -16.10
C PHE A 388 2.16 4.93 -16.27
N HIS A 389 1.65 4.94 -17.50
CA HIS A 389 0.37 5.55 -17.87
C HIS A 389 -0.81 4.58 -17.83
N TRP A 390 -0.59 3.29 -17.58
CA TRP A 390 -1.65 2.29 -17.57
C TRP A 390 -2.49 2.36 -16.29
N THR A 391 -3.80 2.16 -16.45
CA THR A 391 -4.73 1.91 -15.35
C THR A 391 -4.67 0.45 -14.90
N ALA A 392 -5.26 0.12 -13.75
CA ALA A 392 -5.34 -1.27 -13.30
C ALA A 392 -6.16 -2.13 -14.27
N LEU A 393 -7.18 -1.57 -14.92
CA LEU A 393 -7.98 -2.27 -15.93
C LEU A 393 -7.11 -2.67 -17.14
N GLU A 394 -6.27 -1.78 -17.64
CA GLU A 394 -5.37 -2.06 -18.75
C GLU A 394 -4.35 -3.14 -18.40
N VAL A 395 -3.80 -3.10 -17.19
CA VAL A 395 -2.90 -4.14 -16.69
C VAL A 395 -3.59 -5.51 -16.67
N TRP A 396 -4.81 -5.59 -16.13
CA TRP A 396 -5.55 -6.85 -16.08
C TRP A 396 -5.94 -7.36 -17.46
N LEU A 397 -6.39 -6.48 -18.36
CA LEU A 397 -6.70 -6.85 -19.73
C LEU A 397 -5.49 -7.44 -20.45
N TYR A 398 -4.30 -6.84 -20.26
CA TYR A 398 -3.07 -7.39 -20.81
C TYR A 398 -2.77 -8.78 -20.24
N ILE A 399 -2.82 -8.94 -18.92
CA ILE A 399 -2.57 -10.22 -18.25
C ILE A 399 -3.51 -11.31 -18.79
N PHE A 400 -4.81 -11.01 -18.86
CA PHE A 400 -5.82 -11.97 -19.35
C PHE A 400 -5.67 -12.25 -20.85
N SER A 401 -5.41 -11.23 -21.67
CA SER A 401 -5.24 -11.41 -23.13
C SER A 401 -4.02 -12.24 -23.49
N ARG A 402 -3.00 -12.26 -22.65
CA ARG A 402 -1.77 -13.07 -22.82
C ARG A 402 -1.79 -14.38 -22.04
N GLY A 403 -2.84 -14.65 -21.25
CA GLY A 403 -2.92 -15.84 -20.41
C GLY A 403 -1.81 -15.93 -19.35
N LEU A 404 -1.31 -14.80 -18.85
CA LEU A 404 -0.22 -14.78 -17.88
C LEU A 404 -0.67 -15.31 -16.51
N LYS A 405 0.16 -16.12 -15.89
CA LYS A 405 -0.10 -16.72 -14.57
C LYS A 405 0.08 -15.71 -13.45
N TYR A 406 -1.01 -15.13 -13.00
CA TYR A 406 -0.99 -14.17 -11.91
C TYR A 406 -1.11 -14.83 -10.53
N ASN A 407 -0.71 -14.11 -9.50
CA ASN A 407 -0.75 -14.56 -8.11
C ASN A 407 -2.20 -14.77 -7.62
N ARG A 408 -2.48 -15.97 -7.08
CA ARG A 408 -3.83 -16.38 -6.63
C ARG A 408 -4.39 -15.55 -5.46
N LEU A 409 -3.56 -14.74 -4.79
CA LEU A 409 -4.02 -13.83 -3.75
C LEU A 409 -5.04 -12.80 -4.27
N TYR A 410 -5.00 -12.45 -5.55
CA TYR A 410 -6.00 -11.56 -6.16
C TYR A 410 -7.40 -12.16 -6.14
N GLU A 411 -7.53 -13.47 -6.39
CA GLU A 411 -8.81 -14.19 -6.32
C GLU A 411 -9.38 -14.21 -4.89
N ARG A 412 -8.50 -14.14 -3.89
CA ARG A 412 -8.88 -13.99 -2.48
C ARG A 412 -9.17 -12.54 -2.08
N GLY A 413 -9.22 -11.62 -3.06
CA GLY A 413 -9.55 -10.21 -2.90
C GLY A 413 -8.44 -9.36 -2.27
N ILE A 414 -7.18 -9.81 -2.29
CA ILE A 414 -6.04 -8.97 -1.92
C ILE A 414 -5.71 -8.08 -3.11
N ASP A 415 -6.01 -6.80 -2.98
CA ASP A 415 -5.88 -5.82 -4.07
C ASP A 415 -4.43 -5.44 -4.36
N ARG A 416 -3.59 -5.45 -3.33
CA ARG A 416 -2.17 -5.11 -3.41
C ARG A 416 -1.30 -6.19 -2.77
N ILE A 417 -0.52 -6.88 -3.61
CA ILE A 417 0.45 -7.87 -3.14
C ILE A 417 1.72 -7.16 -2.65
N GLY A 418 2.14 -7.50 -1.45
CA GLY A 418 3.33 -6.99 -0.78
C GLY A 418 3.63 -7.84 0.45
N CYS A 419 4.42 -7.31 1.39
CA CYS A 419 4.71 -8.00 2.66
C CYS A 419 3.42 -8.19 3.48
N PHE A 420 3.21 -9.37 4.09
CA PHE A 420 1.97 -9.66 4.83
C PHE A 420 1.75 -8.78 6.08
N LEU A 421 2.80 -8.17 6.61
CA LEU A 421 2.74 -7.23 7.75
C LEU A 421 3.06 -5.78 7.36
N CYS A 422 2.80 -5.41 6.10
CA CYS A 422 3.12 -4.06 5.62
C CYS A 422 2.31 -2.99 6.38
N PRO A 423 2.95 -1.96 6.98
CA PRO A 423 2.21 -0.89 7.66
C PRO A 423 1.37 -0.02 6.71
N SER A 424 1.55 -0.17 5.39
CA SER A 424 0.72 0.52 4.38
C SER A 424 -0.58 -0.18 4.06
N GLN A 425 -0.83 -1.35 4.62
CA GLN A 425 -2.14 -1.99 4.50
C GLN A 425 -3.21 -1.13 5.16
N SER A 426 -4.41 -1.12 4.59
CA SER A 426 -5.59 -0.54 5.22
C SER A 426 -6.02 -1.37 6.44
N LEU A 427 -6.90 -0.84 7.28
CA LEU A 427 -7.45 -1.62 8.38
C LEU A 427 -8.34 -2.75 7.87
N ALA A 428 -9.06 -2.50 6.77
CA ALA A 428 -9.84 -3.53 6.05
C ALA A 428 -8.97 -4.70 5.57
N GLU A 429 -7.78 -4.41 5.01
CA GLU A 429 -6.82 -5.45 4.59
C GLU A 429 -6.28 -6.24 5.79
N ILE A 430 -6.03 -5.58 6.92
CA ILE A 430 -5.60 -6.23 8.16
C ILE A 430 -6.70 -7.15 8.72
N GLU A 431 -7.96 -6.68 8.77
CA GLU A 431 -9.08 -7.52 9.21
C GLU A 431 -9.28 -8.73 8.29
N LYS A 432 -9.04 -8.55 7.00
CA LYS A 432 -9.03 -9.64 6.04
C LYS A 432 -7.89 -10.62 6.30
N LEU A 433 -6.66 -10.14 6.53
CA LEU A 433 -5.50 -10.97 6.87
C LEU A 433 -5.76 -11.80 8.14
N LYS A 434 -6.37 -11.21 9.17
CA LYS A 434 -6.75 -11.91 10.40
C LYS A 434 -7.66 -13.11 10.14
N ARG A 435 -8.59 -12.95 9.22
CA ARG A 435 -9.59 -13.98 8.88
C ARG A 435 -9.04 -15.03 7.92
N GLU A 436 -8.36 -14.61 6.84
CA GLU A 436 -7.93 -15.48 5.75
C GLU A 436 -6.59 -16.18 6.02
N LYS A 437 -5.74 -15.60 6.88
CA LYS A 437 -4.38 -16.06 7.18
C LYS A 437 -4.06 -15.92 8.68
N PRO A 438 -4.83 -16.61 9.55
CA PRO A 438 -4.70 -16.46 11.00
C PRO A 438 -3.30 -16.82 11.53
N GLU A 439 -2.57 -17.77 10.89
CA GLU A 439 -1.21 -18.14 11.28
C GLU A 439 -0.19 -17.01 11.03
N LEU A 440 -0.28 -16.34 9.87
CA LEU A 440 0.60 -15.20 9.55
C LEU A 440 0.30 -14.02 10.47
N TRP A 441 -0.99 -13.73 10.68
CA TRP A 441 -1.38 -12.71 11.63
C TRP A 441 -0.96 -13.07 13.05
N GLY A 442 -1.14 -14.31 13.48
CA GLY A 442 -0.76 -14.78 14.82
C GLY A 442 0.73 -14.60 15.12
N LYS A 443 1.59 -14.85 14.13
CA LYS A 443 3.03 -14.57 14.25
C LYS A 443 3.29 -13.08 14.47
N TRP A 444 2.65 -12.21 13.69
CA TRP A 444 2.80 -10.77 13.80
C TRP A 444 2.16 -10.21 15.08
N ALA A 445 0.97 -10.67 15.44
CA ALA A 445 0.27 -10.26 16.67
C ALA A 445 1.08 -10.57 17.93
N LYS A 446 1.74 -11.74 17.99
CA LYS A 446 2.65 -12.09 19.10
C LYS A 446 3.80 -11.09 19.22
N GLU A 447 4.37 -10.67 18.11
CA GLU A 447 5.44 -9.68 18.11
C GLU A 447 4.92 -8.28 18.52
N LEU A 448 3.76 -7.87 18.00
CA LEU A 448 3.12 -6.61 18.39
C LEU A 448 2.76 -6.59 19.88
N GLU A 449 2.34 -7.73 20.45
CA GLU A 449 2.01 -7.83 21.89
C GLU A 449 3.24 -7.63 22.78
N LYS A 450 4.42 -8.16 22.38
CA LYS A 450 5.68 -7.87 23.08
C LYS A 450 5.98 -6.38 23.08
N TRP A 451 5.79 -5.72 21.94
CA TRP A 451 6.03 -4.29 21.80
C TRP A 451 5.00 -3.45 22.54
N ARG A 452 3.71 -3.85 22.52
CA ARG A 452 2.66 -3.22 23.28
C ARG A 452 3.01 -3.14 24.78
N LYS A 453 3.40 -4.29 25.35
CA LYS A 453 3.83 -4.38 26.75
C LYS A 453 5.07 -3.53 27.04
N ARG A 454 6.09 -3.61 26.17
CA ARG A 454 7.33 -2.86 26.33
C ARG A 454 7.14 -1.34 26.26
N LEU A 455 6.18 -0.87 25.48
CA LEU A 455 5.87 0.55 25.29
C LEU A 455 4.70 1.01 26.17
N ASN A 456 4.15 0.13 27.01
CA ASN A 456 2.99 0.38 27.88
C ASN A 456 1.80 0.98 27.12
N LEU A 457 1.38 0.31 26.03
CA LEU A 457 0.28 0.74 25.16
C LEU A 457 -0.98 -0.08 25.39
N PRO A 458 -2.20 0.46 25.13
CA PRO A 458 -3.46 -0.27 25.29
C PRO A 458 -3.64 -1.35 24.20
N GLU A 459 -4.56 -2.31 24.40
CA GLU A 459 -4.83 -3.39 23.44
C GLU A 459 -5.37 -2.87 22.09
N GLU A 460 -6.09 -1.78 22.14
CA GLU A 460 -6.65 -1.08 20.99
C GLU A 460 -5.57 -0.62 19.99
N TRP A 461 -4.34 -0.43 20.45
CA TRP A 461 -3.20 -0.11 19.60
C TRP A 461 -2.97 -1.20 18.53
N ILE A 462 -3.18 -2.48 18.90
CA ILE A 462 -3.12 -3.61 17.96
C ILE A 462 -4.44 -3.74 17.22
N ARG A 463 -5.56 -3.71 17.94
CA ARG A 463 -6.90 -3.96 17.40
C ARG A 463 -7.26 -3.03 16.27
N TYR A 464 -7.03 -1.72 16.42
CA TYR A 464 -7.35 -0.68 15.43
C TYR A 464 -6.16 -0.30 14.54
N GLY A 465 -5.09 -1.10 14.54
CA GLY A 465 -3.96 -0.93 13.64
C GLY A 465 -3.14 0.34 13.85
N PHE A 466 -3.20 0.97 15.03
CA PHE A 466 -2.39 2.16 15.35
C PHE A 466 -0.88 1.87 15.35
N TRP A 467 -0.47 0.60 15.44
CA TRP A 467 0.91 0.17 15.29
C TRP A 467 1.53 0.56 13.95
N ARG A 468 0.71 0.80 12.91
CA ARG A 468 1.13 1.23 11.58
C ARG A 468 1.73 2.63 11.54
N TRP A 469 1.72 3.35 12.65
CA TRP A 469 2.20 4.71 12.77
C TRP A 469 3.18 4.83 13.92
N ARG A 470 4.31 5.49 13.67
CA ARG A 470 5.19 5.92 14.74
C ARG A 470 4.64 7.19 15.40
N ARG A 471 4.26 8.18 14.57
CA ARG A 471 3.59 9.42 14.98
C ARG A 471 2.19 9.44 14.38
N LEU A 472 1.17 9.53 15.23
CA LEU A 472 -0.21 9.52 14.78
C LEU A 472 -0.51 10.76 13.92
N GLY A 473 -1.07 10.54 12.72
CA GLY A 473 -1.57 11.59 11.85
C GLY A 473 -2.90 12.18 12.36
N LYS A 474 -3.40 13.20 11.66
CA LYS A 474 -4.68 13.85 12.02
C LYS A 474 -5.86 12.87 12.06
N ARG A 475 -5.94 11.96 11.07
CA ARG A 475 -7.02 10.97 10.97
C ARG A 475 -6.99 9.98 12.11
N GLU A 476 -5.82 9.43 12.43
CA GLU A 476 -5.62 8.48 13.49
C GLU A 476 -5.92 9.08 14.87
N LYS A 477 -5.54 10.36 15.08
CA LYS A 477 -5.89 11.10 16.30
C LYS A 477 -7.41 11.31 16.44
N VAL A 478 -8.13 11.53 15.33
CA VAL A 478 -9.59 11.63 15.33
C VAL A 478 -10.21 10.28 15.66
N LEU A 479 -9.76 9.21 15.01
CA LEU A 479 -10.24 7.85 15.28
C LEU A 479 -10.02 7.44 16.75
N ALA A 480 -8.81 7.67 17.30
CA ALA A 480 -8.52 7.38 18.70
C ALA A 480 -9.46 8.12 19.65
N ARG A 481 -9.72 9.43 19.39
CA ARG A 481 -10.69 10.21 20.20
C ARG A 481 -12.12 9.68 20.12
N GLN A 482 -12.58 9.28 18.93
CA GLN A 482 -13.92 8.71 18.73
C GLN A 482 -14.08 7.38 19.46
N LEU A 483 -12.99 6.63 19.61
CA LEU A 483 -12.94 5.36 20.33
C LEU A 483 -12.67 5.53 21.84
N GLY A 484 -12.40 6.75 22.33
CA GLY A 484 -12.02 7.00 23.73
C GLY A 484 -10.65 6.44 24.11
N ILE A 485 -9.72 6.31 23.15
CA ILE A 485 -8.41 5.69 23.35
C ILE A 485 -7.34 6.77 23.52
N GLU A 486 -6.58 6.66 24.59
CA GLU A 486 -5.40 7.49 24.83
C GLU A 486 -4.14 6.80 24.30
N LEU A 487 -3.43 7.48 23.40
CA LEU A 487 -2.17 7.03 22.80
C LEU A 487 -1.14 8.15 22.84
N PRO A 488 0.14 7.83 23.02
CA PRO A 488 1.21 8.82 22.91
C PRO A 488 1.25 9.41 21.49
N GLU A 489 1.56 10.68 21.36
CA GLU A 489 1.69 11.32 20.04
C GLU A 489 2.73 10.65 19.16
N GLU A 490 3.78 10.13 19.79
CA GLU A 490 4.89 9.47 19.12
C GLU A 490 5.38 8.27 19.93
N ARG A 491 5.62 7.13 19.25
CA ARG A 491 6.32 5.98 19.84
C ARG A 491 7.81 6.23 19.83
N LYS A 492 8.41 6.33 21.00
CA LYS A 492 9.85 6.48 21.17
C LYS A 492 10.47 5.15 21.59
N TRP A 493 11.52 4.74 20.91
CA TRP A 493 12.29 3.55 21.23
C TRP A 493 13.75 3.76 20.92
N GLU A 494 14.56 3.84 21.97
CA GLU A 494 16.01 3.98 21.88
C GLU A 494 16.67 2.86 22.70
N PRO A 495 17.19 1.80 22.03
CA PRO A 495 17.88 0.70 22.72
C PRO A 495 19.13 1.17 23.45
N ILE A 496 19.89 2.09 22.85
CA ILE A 496 21.06 2.72 23.44
C ILE A 496 20.76 4.20 23.61
N LYS A 497 20.69 4.63 24.87
CA LYS A 497 20.55 6.05 25.23
C LYS A 497 21.93 6.68 25.38
N PHE A 498 22.03 7.99 25.22
CA PHE A 498 23.23 8.75 25.38
C PHE A 498 22.94 10.12 26.00
N GLU A 499 23.95 10.69 26.61
CA GLU A 499 23.98 12.07 27.12
C GLU A 499 25.28 12.70 26.67
N ILE A 500 25.25 13.94 26.21
CA ILE A 500 26.43 14.70 25.81
C ILE A 500 26.59 15.86 26.79
N GLU A 501 27.77 15.98 27.37
CA GLU A 501 28.17 17.04 28.30
C GLU A 501 29.43 17.74 27.75
N GLU A 502 29.40 19.05 27.64
CA GLU A 502 30.60 19.84 27.32
C GLU A 502 31.41 20.09 28.56
N ARG A 503 32.72 19.75 28.52
CA ARG A 503 33.63 19.95 29.61
C ARG A 503 35.05 20.26 29.11
N ASP A 504 35.62 21.34 29.55
CA ASP A 504 36.98 21.78 29.21
C ASP A 504 37.25 21.85 27.69
N GLY A 505 36.25 22.33 26.93
CA GLY A 505 36.32 22.45 25.47
C GLY A 505 36.23 21.11 24.71
N LYS A 506 35.83 20.02 25.36
CA LYS A 506 35.59 18.70 24.80
C LYS A 506 34.19 18.23 25.11
N TYR A 507 33.70 17.27 24.35
CA TYR A 507 32.36 16.66 24.50
C TYR A 507 32.50 15.24 25.05
N LEU A 508 31.92 15.03 26.24
CA LEU A 508 31.84 13.73 26.90
C LEU A 508 30.51 13.06 26.55
N VAL A 509 30.56 11.90 25.89
CA VAL A 509 29.37 11.13 25.56
C VAL A 509 29.27 9.94 26.51
N LYS A 510 28.26 9.98 27.39
CA LYS A 510 27.84 8.87 28.25
C LYS A 510 26.83 8.03 27.56
N ILE A 511 26.97 6.71 27.57
CA ILE A 511 26.06 5.78 26.90
C ILE A 511 25.48 4.75 27.87
N SER A 512 24.24 4.32 27.63
CA SER A 512 23.52 3.36 28.51
C SER A 512 24.01 1.91 28.39
N THR A 513 24.92 1.61 27.48
CA THR A 513 25.51 0.27 27.29
C THR A 513 27.00 0.30 27.65
N LYS A 514 27.56 -0.88 27.97
CA LYS A 514 29.02 -0.97 28.23
C LYS A 514 29.79 -0.84 26.91
N ILE A 515 30.81 0.01 26.90
CA ILE A 515 31.77 0.10 25.81
C ILE A 515 32.55 -1.21 25.74
N ASN A 516 32.61 -1.79 24.54
CA ASN A 516 33.40 -2.99 24.25
C ASN A 516 34.31 -2.66 23.06
N LEU A 517 35.58 -2.50 23.33
CA LEU A 517 36.56 -2.03 22.34
C LEU A 517 36.71 -3.00 21.16
N LYS A 518 36.58 -4.33 21.39
CA LYS A 518 36.63 -5.31 20.31
C LYS A 518 35.55 -5.09 19.26
N ARG A 519 34.32 -4.72 19.69
CA ARG A 519 33.20 -4.42 18.76
C ARG A 519 33.39 -3.10 18.04
N ILE A 520 33.93 -2.09 18.77
CA ILE A 520 34.12 -0.74 18.20
C ILE A 520 35.23 -0.78 17.16
N ARG A 521 36.33 -1.52 17.42
CA ARG A 521 37.46 -1.68 16.50
C ARG A 521 37.05 -2.06 15.08
N GLU A 522 36.04 -2.91 14.95
CA GLU A 522 35.55 -3.39 13.65
C GLU A 522 34.96 -2.30 12.75
N VAL A 523 34.53 -1.18 13.33
CA VAL A 523 33.90 -0.05 12.63
C VAL A 523 34.62 1.28 12.85
N ALA A 524 35.55 1.33 13.79
CA ALA A 524 36.32 2.53 14.17
C ALA A 524 37.04 3.23 13.02
N PRO A 525 37.54 2.53 11.97
CA PRO A 525 38.19 3.18 10.84
C PRO A 525 37.32 4.21 10.11
N ILE A 526 36.00 4.17 10.28
CA ILE A 526 35.08 5.18 9.71
C ILE A 526 35.37 6.59 10.24
N LEU A 527 35.78 6.72 11.50
CA LEU A 527 36.06 8.03 12.13
C LEU A 527 37.47 8.53 11.90
N GLY A 528 38.42 7.64 11.59
CA GLY A 528 39.79 8.01 11.40
C GLY A 528 40.76 6.85 11.67
N LYS A 529 42.07 7.16 11.66
CA LYS A 529 43.10 6.18 12.00
C LYS A 529 42.87 5.65 13.41
N VAL A 530 43.04 4.32 13.57
CA VAL A 530 42.78 3.62 14.83
C VAL A 530 44.09 3.40 15.58
N GLU A 531 44.10 3.78 16.85
CA GLU A 531 45.19 3.53 17.78
C GLU A 531 44.62 2.88 19.05
N GLU A 532 45.27 1.86 19.58
CA GLU A 532 44.85 1.12 20.77
C GLU A 532 45.80 1.31 21.93
N GLY A 533 45.26 1.46 23.13
CA GLY A 533 45.99 1.48 24.38
C GLY A 533 45.29 0.63 25.44
N GLU A 534 45.87 0.60 26.63
CA GLU A 534 45.31 -0.18 27.74
C GLU A 534 43.97 0.44 28.21
N GLY A 535 42.84 -0.25 27.90
CA GLY A 535 41.51 0.16 28.27
C GLY A 535 40.88 1.30 27.43
N TYR A 536 41.52 1.70 26.31
CA TYR A 536 40.95 2.70 25.38
C TYR A 536 41.26 2.39 23.92
N LEU A 537 40.45 2.96 23.04
CA LEU A 537 40.62 2.98 21.59
C LEU A 537 40.43 4.40 21.09
N LYS A 538 41.38 4.89 20.30
CA LYS A 538 41.29 6.18 19.63
C LYS A 538 40.98 5.96 18.14
N ALA A 539 40.01 6.70 17.60
CA ALA A 539 39.66 6.69 16.20
C ALA A 539 39.57 8.13 15.68
N GLY A 540 40.56 8.54 14.88
CA GLY A 540 40.80 9.96 14.60
C GLY A 540 41.11 10.71 15.89
N GLU A 541 40.32 11.72 16.23
CA GLU A 541 40.47 12.48 17.49
C GLU A 541 39.53 12.00 18.61
N ASN A 542 38.67 11.02 18.33
CA ASN A 542 37.71 10.48 19.29
C ASN A 542 38.35 9.37 20.15
N VAL A 543 38.14 9.39 21.45
CA VAL A 543 38.65 8.40 22.40
C VAL A 543 37.50 7.64 23.05
N PHE A 544 37.49 6.32 22.91
CA PHE A 544 36.54 5.39 23.53
C PHE A 544 37.19 4.73 24.74
N SER A 545 36.73 5.04 25.96
CA SER A 545 37.24 4.43 27.20
C SER A 545 36.31 3.31 27.67
N GLU A 546 36.84 2.07 27.73
CA GLU A 546 36.10 0.91 28.27
C GLU A 546 36.03 1.01 29.81
N LYS A 547 37.08 1.49 30.44
CA LYS A 547 37.17 1.63 31.90
C LYS A 547 36.15 2.64 32.45
N ASP A 548 36.10 3.83 31.87
CA ASP A 548 35.23 4.91 32.34
C ASP A 548 33.82 4.87 31.69
N ASN A 549 33.65 4.03 30.70
CA ASN A 549 32.41 3.88 29.91
C ASN A 549 31.96 5.21 29.27
N ILE A 550 32.88 5.99 28.76
CA ILE A 550 32.65 7.29 28.12
C ILE A 550 33.37 7.38 26.77
N ILE A 551 32.88 8.32 25.95
CA ILE A 551 33.56 8.72 24.71
C ILE A 551 33.93 10.19 24.87
N ILE A 552 35.14 10.55 24.45
CA ILE A 552 35.62 11.93 24.45
C ILE A 552 35.80 12.37 23.01
N SER A 553 35.15 13.44 22.61
CA SER A 553 35.16 13.95 21.24
C SER A 553 35.57 15.43 21.22
N PRO A 554 36.27 15.92 20.18
CA PRO A 554 36.76 17.31 20.12
C PRO A 554 35.64 18.32 19.80
N THR A 555 34.61 17.92 19.09
CA THR A 555 33.48 18.76 18.69
C THR A 555 32.14 18.04 18.91
N LEU A 556 31.04 18.79 18.91
CA LEU A 556 29.69 18.23 19.04
C LEU A 556 29.36 17.28 17.87
N ASP A 557 29.78 17.62 16.64
CA ASP A 557 29.57 16.78 15.46
C ASP A 557 30.32 15.45 15.57
N GLU A 558 31.56 15.48 16.10
CA GLU A 558 32.32 14.26 16.36
C GLU A 558 31.71 13.43 17.51
N ALA A 559 31.11 14.07 18.50
CA ALA A 559 30.37 13.38 19.56
C ALA A 559 29.17 12.61 19.00
N TYR A 560 28.40 13.22 18.12
CA TYR A 560 27.31 12.53 17.40
C TYR A 560 27.82 11.42 16.47
N ALA A 561 28.89 11.69 15.72
CA ALA A 561 29.48 10.68 14.83
C ALA A 561 29.97 9.45 15.64
N SER A 562 30.60 9.68 16.80
CA SER A 562 31.05 8.63 17.72
C SER A 562 29.87 7.84 18.30
N PHE A 563 28.78 8.49 18.68
CA PHE A 563 27.58 7.82 19.13
C PHE A 563 26.97 6.95 18.03
N PHE A 564 26.87 7.46 16.80
CA PHE A 564 26.40 6.66 15.66
C PHE A 564 27.35 5.50 15.32
N LEU A 565 28.65 5.64 15.55
CA LEU A 565 29.58 4.54 15.43
C LEU A 565 29.28 3.43 16.44
N ILE A 566 29.03 3.79 17.72
CA ILE A 566 28.58 2.85 18.76
C ILE A 566 27.33 2.10 18.29
N ARG A 567 26.35 2.82 17.80
CA ARG A 567 25.13 2.18 17.28
C ARG A 567 25.44 1.19 16.15
N ARG A 568 26.34 1.53 15.24
CA ARG A 568 26.75 0.60 14.17
C ARG A 568 27.49 -0.62 14.73
N ALA A 569 28.32 -0.46 15.73
CA ALA A 569 29.00 -1.57 16.39
C ALA A 569 28.02 -2.55 17.08
N TYR A 570 26.97 -2.02 17.70
CA TYR A 570 26.05 -2.81 18.53
C TYR A 570 24.75 -3.19 17.82
N GLU A 571 24.15 -2.29 17.06
CA GLU A 571 22.81 -2.39 16.50
C GLU A 571 22.78 -2.70 14.98
N CYS A 572 23.94 -2.81 14.33
CA CYS A 572 24.02 -3.14 12.92
C CYS A 572 23.24 -4.43 12.62
N VAL A 573 22.36 -4.40 11.60
CA VAL A 573 21.51 -5.52 11.18
C VAL A 573 22.03 -6.19 9.90
N GLY A 574 23.19 -5.76 9.38
CA GLY A 574 23.82 -6.32 8.20
C GLY A 574 23.02 -6.13 6.90
N CYS A 575 22.30 -5.03 6.76
CA CYS A 575 21.49 -4.77 5.57
C CYS A 575 22.31 -4.51 4.28
N GLY A 576 23.60 -4.15 4.41
CA GLY A 576 24.54 -4.03 3.29
C GLY A 576 24.50 -2.73 2.49
N VAL A 577 23.59 -1.79 2.75
CA VAL A 577 23.51 -0.52 2.00
C VAL A 577 24.83 0.26 2.01
N CYS A 578 25.54 0.26 3.15
CA CYS A 578 26.81 0.96 3.29
C CYS A 578 27.98 0.27 2.56
N VAL A 579 27.87 -1.04 2.28
CA VAL A 579 28.91 -1.80 1.55
C VAL A 579 29.06 -1.28 0.13
N THR A 580 27.94 -1.15 -0.57
CA THR A 580 27.91 -0.73 -1.98
C THR A 580 28.08 0.79 -2.14
N LYS A 581 27.86 1.56 -1.09
CA LYS A 581 28.10 3.02 -1.08
C LYS A 581 29.57 3.37 -0.87
N CYS A 582 30.38 2.46 -0.31
CA CYS A 582 31.78 2.72 -0.04
C CYS A 582 32.59 2.78 -1.35
N PRO A 583 33.19 3.93 -1.71
CA PRO A 583 33.95 4.06 -2.97
C PRO A 583 35.19 3.15 -2.96
N GLU A 584 35.84 3.00 -1.81
CA GLU A 584 37.04 2.19 -1.66
C GLU A 584 36.77 0.71 -1.38
N ARG A 585 35.48 0.30 -1.36
CA ARG A 585 35.06 -1.07 -1.00
C ARG A 585 35.68 -1.58 0.30
N ALA A 586 35.91 -0.68 1.25
CA ALA A 586 36.50 -0.96 2.56
C ALA A 586 35.54 -1.67 3.53
N ILE A 587 34.24 -1.82 3.19
CA ILE A 587 33.23 -2.37 4.09
C ILE A 587 32.77 -3.74 3.58
N SER A 588 32.80 -4.73 4.47
CA SER A 588 32.24 -6.08 4.23
C SER A 588 31.20 -6.44 5.29
N ILE A 589 30.45 -7.51 5.05
CA ILE A 589 29.53 -8.09 6.03
C ILE A 589 30.11 -9.40 6.54
N ASP A 590 30.30 -9.51 7.85
CA ASP A 590 30.56 -10.79 8.49
C ASP A 590 29.30 -11.67 8.39
N GLU A 591 29.37 -12.74 7.64
CA GLU A 591 28.22 -13.61 7.33
C GLU A 591 27.63 -14.30 8.56
N ARG A 592 28.46 -14.65 9.56
CA ARG A 592 28.01 -15.31 10.79
C ARG A 592 27.28 -14.36 11.72
N ARG A 593 27.87 -13.17 11.94
CA ARG A 593 27.33 -12.17 12.86
C ARG A 593 26.32 -11.23 12.20
N ARG A 594 26.29 -11.22 10.87
CA ARG A 594 25.47 -10.28 10.07
C ARG A 594 25.72 -8.83 10.46
N LYS A 595 26.98 -8.47 10.63
CA LYS A 595 27.44 -7.12 10.98
C LYS A 595 28.50 -6.67 9.99
N ILE A 596 28.64 -5.35 9.86
CA ILE A 596 29.71 -4.79 9.02
C ILE A 596 31.05 -4.86 9.74
N VAL A 597 32.09 -5.04 8.91
CA VAL A 597 33.52 -4.91 9.31
C VAL A 597 34.16 -3.96 8.30
N VAL A 598 35.02 -3.06 8.79
CA VAL A 598 35.72 -2.05 7.99
C VAL A 598 37.19 -2.40 7.93
N ASP A 599 37.71 -2.51 6.71
CA ASP A 599 39.13 -2.69 6.44
C ASP A 599 39.87 -1.35 6.68
N PRO A 600 40.76 -1.29 7.66
CA PRO A 600 41.43 -0.03 8.02
C PRO A 600 42.41 0.45 6.95
N GLU A 601 42.96 -0.46 6.12
CA GLU A 601 43.94 -0.10 5.09
C GLU A 601 43.26 0.50 3.85
N LYS A 602 41.99 0.15 3.59
CA LYS A 602 41.21 0.68 2.47
C LYS A 602 40.36 1.89 2.83
N CYS A 603 40.02 2.06 4.10
CA CYS A 603 39.11 3.12 4.51
C CYS A 603 39.76 4.50 4.45
N THR A 604 39.26 5.40 3.63
CA THR A 604 39.70 6.79 3.50
C THR A 604 38.99 7.74 4.47
N HIS A 605 38.20 7.23 5.42
CA HIS A 605 37.48 7.99 6.44
C HIS A 605 36.46 9.00 5.88
N CYS A 606 35.98 8.84 4.62
CA CYS A 606 35.10 9.78 3.94
C CYS A 606 33.68 9.86 4.54
N ARG A 607 33.28 8.88 5.36
CA ARG A 607 31.99 8.78 6.07
C ARG A 607 30.75 8.65 5.16
N GLU A 608 30.86 8.54 3.84
CA GLU A 608 29.72 8.35 2.93
C GLU A 608 28.83 7.17 3.31
N CYS A 609 29.43 6.14 3.91
CA CYS A 609 28.69 4.97 4.41
C CYS A 609 27.75 5.30 5.59
N MET A 610 27.93 6.42 6.29
CA MET A 610 27.03 6.87 7.36
C MET A 610 25.78 7.53 6.79
N GLU A 611 25.88 8.25 5.68
CA GLU A 611 24.76 8.97 5.04
C GLU A 611 23.63 8.05 4.55
N VAL A 612 23.94 6.79 4.30
CA VAL A 612 22.96 5.79 3.83
C VAL A 612 22.57 4.77 4.91
N CYS A 613 23.23 4.80 6.07
CA CYS A 613 22.98 3.83 7.13
C CYS A 613 21.60 4.05 7.76
N PRO A 614 20.70 3.06 7.80
CA PRO A 614 19.38 3.21 8.44
C PRO A 614 19.46 3.61 9.92
N LEU A 615 20.50 3.19 10.65
CA LEU A 615 20.73 3.59 12.05
C LEU A 615 21.04 5.08 12.19
N VAL A 616 21.70 5.67 11.19
CA VAL A 616 22.02 7.10 11.17
C VAL A 616 20.87 7.91 10.61
N VAL A 617 20.41 7.57 9.39
CA VAL A 617 19.42 8.38 8.65
C VAL A 617 18.03 8.36 9.30
N ILE A 618 17.60 7.20 9.82
CA ILE A 618 16.26 7.07 10.41
C ILE A 618 16.26 7.49 11.86
N LYS A 619 17.25 7.03 12.63
CA LYS A 619 17.37 7.32 14.06
C LYS A 619 18.05 8.67 14.34
N GLY A 620 18.90 9.16 13.44
CA GLY A 620 19.55 10.48 13.58
C GLY A 620 18.57 11.65 13.49
N VAL A 621 17.55 11.55 12.66
CA VAL A 621 16.47 12.55 12.60
C VAL A 621 15.70 12.65 13.93
N GLU A 622 15.62 11.55 14.70
CA GLU A 622 15.00 11.54 16.02
C GLU A 622 15.80 12.36 17.04
N ILE A 623 17.12 12.30 16.94
CA ILE A 623 18.03 12.99 17.85
C ILE A 623 18.07 14.49 17.55
N GLY A 624 18.12 14.89 16.26
CA GLY A 624 18.10 16.28 15.84
C GLY A 624 16.80 17.03 16.12
N SER A 625 15.68 16.32 16.33
CA SER A 625 14.41 16.93 16.76
C SER A 625 14.30 17.15 18.28
N GLN A 626 15.33 16.77 19.04
CA GLN A 626 15.41 16.98 20.50
C GLN A 626 16.36 18.14 20.86
N LEU A 627 17.06 18.72 19.86
CA LEU A 627 17.85 19.95 19.95
C LEU A 627 17.05 21.12 19.36
#